data_2520d7776a55822f9d6567a53eccc2b6
#
_entry.id   2520d7776a55822f9d6567a53eccc2b6
#
_cell.length_a   1.000
_cell.length_b   1.000
_cell.length_c   1.000
_cell.angle_alpha   90.00
_cell.angle_beta   90.00
_cell.angle_gamma   90.00
#
_symmetry.space_group_name_H-M   'P 1'
#
loop_
_entity.id
_entity.type
_entity.pdbx_description
1 polymer ?
#
loop_
_entity_poly.entity_id
_entity_poly.type
_entity_poly.pdbx_seq_one_letter_code
_entity_poly.pdbx_strand_id
1 'polypeptide(L)'
;MYNTNMNSKIARKRRTDRNQVLYFIQDTVTFESYVGLTAVCFAGNVRKTLTRRMQKHMQRALTEQKNWGLSCALRERGAERFVFGVIEIVRGKRPAHARETELINTLQPALNTFGVK
;
A
#
# COMPACT_ATOMS: atom_id res chain seq x y z
N MET A 1 -12.56 -23.13 27.77
CA MET A 1 -12.15 -22.91 27.62
C MET A 1 -11.92 -22.49 27.17
N TYR A 2 -11.93 -22.63 26.94
CA TYR A 2 -11.59 -22.26 26.47
C TYR A 2 -11.19 -21.77 26.15
N ASN A 3 -11.11 -22.01 26.11
CA ASN A 3 -10.67 -21.60 25.71
C ASN A 3 -10.40 -20.93 25.42
N THR A 4 -10.48 -20.89 25.33
CA THR A 4 -10.08 -20.41 25.10
C THR A 4 -9.50 -19.95 24.81
N ASN A 5 -9.20 -20.08 24.91
CA ASN A 5 -8.46 -19.80 24.65
C ASN A 5 -7.99 -19.93 24.13
N MET A 6 -7.99 -20.18 24.00
CA MET A 6 -7.41 -20.27 23.47
C MET A 6 -7.34 -19.94 22.58
N ASN A 7 -7.27 -20.10 22.52
CA ASN A 7 -7.37 -19.77 21.45
C ASN A 7 -7.05 -18.47 20.81
N SER A 8 -6.98 -17.53 21.28
CA SER A 8 -6.71 -16.25 20.73
C SER A 8 -5.37 -16.21 19.99
N LYS A 9 -4.39 -16.74 20.55
CA LYS A 9 -3.10 -16.78 19.87
C LYS A 9 -3.14 -17.66 18.63
N ILE A 10 -4.02 -18.62 18.63
CA ILE A 10 -4.19 -19.47 17.46
C ILE A 10 -4.85 -18.72 16.35
N ALA A 11 -5.78 -17.85 16.70
CA ALA A 11 -6.52 -17.10 15.70
C ALA A 11 -5.65 -16.07 15.01
N ARG A 12 -4.54 -15.70 15.60
CA ARG A 12 -3.70 -14.64 15.05
C ARG A 12 -2.72 -15.20 14.04
N LYS A 13 -2.86 -14.75 12.80
CA LYS A 13 -1.95 -15.16 11.75
C LYS A 13 -0.65 -14.42 11.84
N ARG A 14 0.41 -15.06 11.39
CA ARG A 14 1.69 -14.40 11.29
C ARG A 14 1.64 -13.31 10.24
N ARG A 15 2.48 -12.30 10.42
CA ARG A 15 2.54 -11.20 9.48
C ARG A 15 2.79 -11.66 8.04
N THR A 16 3.67 -12.66 7.88
CA THR A 16 4.02 -13.16 6.56
C THR A 16 2.91 -13.98 5.91
N ASP A 17 1.91 -14.39 6.70
CA ASP A 17 0.83 -15.25 6.22
C ASP A 17 -0.49 -14.48 6.10
N ARG A 18 -0.43 -13.17 6.14
CA ARG A 18 -1.63 -12.36 5.97
C ARG A 18 -1.93 -12.12 4.51
N ASN A 19 -3.17 -11.75 4.25
CA ASN A 19 -3.50 -11.21 2.94
C ASN A 19 -2.77 -9.89 2.75
N GLN A 20 -2.26 -9.71 1.54
CA GLN A 20 -1.58 -8.49 1.15
C GLN A 20 -2.40 -7.82 0.06
N VAL A 21 -2.47 -6.50 0.11
CA VAL A 21 -3.19 -5.73 -0.90
C VAL A 21 -2.19 -5.04 -1.80
N LEU A 22 -2.27 -5.32 -3.07
CA LEU A 22 -1.58 -4.54 -4.09
C LEU A 22 -2.53 -3.42 -4.49
N TYR A 23 -2.07 -2.20 -4.38
CA TYR A 23 -2.93 -1.05 -4.61
C TYR A 23 -2.24 -0.05 -5.53
N PHE A 24 -3.05 0.87 -6.06
CA PHE A 24 -2.53 1.95 -6.87
C PHE A 24 -2.94 3.29 -6.28
N ILE A 25 -2.14 4.29 -6.55
CA ILE A 25 -2.49 5.69 -6.31
C ILE A 25 -2.24 6.38 -7.63
N GLN A 26 -3.22 7.12 -8.13
CA GLN A 26 -3.13 7.73 -9.46
C GLN A 26 -3.53 9.20 -9.42
N ASP A 27 -2.71 10.02 -10.07
CA ASP A 27 -3.03 11.43 -10.29
C ASP A 27 -4.12 11.50 -11.35
N THR A 28 -5.23 12.15 -11.04
CA THR A 28 -6.36 12.22 -11.95
C THR A 28 -6.14 13.19 -13.09
N VAL A 29 -5.11 14.02 -13.03
CA VAL A 29 -4.81 15.00 -14.07
C VAL A 29 -3.74 14.48 -15.04
N THR A 30 -2.62 13.99 -14.50
CA THR A 30 -1.53 13.52 -15.33
C THR A 30 -1.60 12.04 -15.64
N PHE A 31 -2.40 11.29 -14.87
CA PHE A 31 -2.53 9.83 -14.93
C PHE A 31 -1.26 9.09 -14.50
N GLU A 32 -0.30 9.78 -13.95
CA GLU A 32 0.85 9.13 -13.33
C GLU A 32 0.40 8.31 -12.14
N SER A 33 1.01 7.16 -11.95
CA SER A 33 0.55 6.24 -10.92
C SER A 33 1.69 5.69 -10.07
N TYR A 34 1.29 5.15 -8.95
CA TYR A 34 2.15 4.48 -8.00
C TYR A 34 1.52 3.14 -7.66
N VAL A 35 2.34 2.10 -7.59
CA VAL A 35 1.89 0.77 -7.17
C VAL A 35 2.57 0.44 -5.84
N GLY A 36 1.78 0.02 -4.88
CA GLY A 36 2.29 -0.29 -3.56
C GLY A 36 1.71 -1.58 -3.01
N LEU A 37 2.23 -1.96 -1.86
CA LEU A 37 1.85 -3.20 -1.20
C LEU A 37 1.70 -2.95 0.29
N THR A 38 0.64 -3.45 0.88
CA THR A 38 0.46 -3.36 2.32
C THR A 38 -0.28 -4.59 2.83
N ALA A 39 0.03 -5.00 4.07
CA ALA A 39 -0.67 -6.10 4.70
C ALA A 39 -2.06 -5.64 5.13
N VAL A 40 -3.05 -6.51 4.97
CA VAL A 40 -4.40 -6.20 5.38
C VAL A 40 -4.46 -6.17 6.90
N CYS A 41 -5.06 -5.12 7.44
CA CYS A 41 -5.22 -4.91 8.87
C CYS A 41 -6.71 -4.76 9.20
N PHE A 42 -7.00 -4.36 10.44
CA PHE A 42 -8.36 -4.06 10.87
C PHE A 42 -9.32 -5.21 10.60
N ALA A 43 -8.93 -6.40 11.08
CA ALA A 43 -9.77 -7.60 10.96
C ALA A 43 -10.17 -7.90 9.52
N GLY A 44 -9.23 -7.70 8.59
CA GLY A 44 -9.47 -8.02 7.20
C GLY A 44 -10.18 -6.95 6.39
N ASN A 45 -10.35 -5.77 6.95
CA ASN A 45 -11.03 -4.69 6.26
C ASN A 45 -10.09 -4.00 5.28
N VAL A 46 -10.21 -4.35 4.00
CA VAL A 46 -9.32 -3.84 2.96
C VAL A 46 -9.48 -2.35 2.76
N ARG A 47 -10.72 -1.87 2.73
CA ARG A 47 -10.97 -0.44 2.52
C ARG A 47 -10.34 0.41 3.61
N LYS A 48 -10.52 -0.02 4.85
CA LYS A 48 -9.95 0.71 5.99
C LYS A 48 -8.44 0.66 5.97
N THR A 49 -7.88 -0.47 5.57
CA THR A 49 -6.45 -0.64 5.44
C THR A 49 -5.89 0.35 4.42
N LEU A 50 -6.54 0.48 3.27
CA LEU A 50 -6.06 1.39 2.23
C LEU A 50 -6.21 2.84 2.64
N THR A 51 -7.32 3.20 3.27
CA THR A 51 -7.51 4.57 3.75
C THR A 51 -6.40 4.96 4.70
N ARG A 52 -6.09 4.07 5.63
CA ARG A 52 -5.01 4.32 6.58
C ARG A 52 -3.66 4.44 5.88
N ARG A 53 -3.42 3.60 4.89
CA ARG A 53 -2.16 3.63 4.15
C ARG A 53 -2.02 4.94 3.38
N MET A 54 -3.11 5.41 2.79
CA MET A 54 -3.12 6.66 2.05
C MET A 54 -2.82 7.84 2.98
N GLN A 55 -3.42 7.83 4.17
CA GLN A 55 -3.14 8.85 5.17
C GLN A 55 -1.67 8.86 5.53
N LYS A 56 -1.07 7.69 5.66
CA LYS A 56 0.33 7.56 6.00
C LYS A 56 1.23 8.11 4.90
N HIS A 57 0.90 7.82 3.65
CA HIS A 57 1.65 8.38 2.52
C HIS A 57 1.62 9.91 2.56
N MET A 58 0.44 10.47 2.80
CA MET A 58 0.29 11.91 2.84
C MET A 58 1.07 12.53 4.00
N GLN A 59 0.99 11.90 5.16
CA GLN A 59 1.70 12.37 6.33
C GLN A 59 3.21 12.38 6.08
N ARG A 60 3.73 11.31 5.49
CA ARG A 60 5.14 11.23 5.18
C ARG A 60 5.57 12.27 4.16
N ALA A 61 4.73 12.51 3.16
CA ALA A 61 5.04 13.51 2.15
C ALA A 61 5.22 14.90 2.78
N LEU A 62 4.39 15.20 3.78
CA LEU A 62 4.43 16.51 4.42
C LEU A 62 5.54 16.63 5.46
N THR A 63 5.83 15.54 6.18
CA THR A 63 6.76 15.62 7.30
C THR A 63 8.19 15.23 6.95
N GLU A 64 8.37 14.26 6.07
CA GLU A 64 9.70 13.77 5.75
C GLU A 64 10.33 14.47 4.55
N GLN A 65 9.50 14.98 3.67
CA GLN A 65 9.93 15.76 2.51
C GLN A 65 11.00 15.05 1.68
N LYS A 66 10.80 13.77 1.46
CA LYS A 66 11.71 13.00 0.64
C LYS A 66 11.48 13.27 -0.84
N ASN A 67 12.50 13.01 -1.64
CA ASN A 67 12.45 13.24 -3.08
C ASN A 67 11.92 12.05 -3.85
N TRP A 68 11.12 11.23 -3.22
CA TRP A 68 10.48 10.11 -3.90
C TRP A 68 9.34 10.62 -4.76
N GLY A 69 9.13 9.94 -5.89
CA GLY A 69 8.12 10.37 -6.84
C GLY A 69 6.76 10.61 -6.22
N LEU A 70 6.24 9.63 -5.48
CA LEU A 70 4.94 9.77 -4.85
C LEU A 70 4.93 10.88 -3.80
N SER A 71 5.95 10.95 -2.95
CA SER A 71 6.02 11.97 -1.92
C SER A 71 6.03 13.37 -2.50
N CYS A 72 6.85 13.58 -3.53
CA CYS A 72 6.89 14.87 -4.20
C CYS A 72 5.54 15.22 -4.82
N ALA A 73 4.93 14.27 -5.48
CA ALA A 73 3.65 14.49 -6.16
C ALA A 73 2.56 14.86 -5.16
N LEU A 74 2.48 14.13 -4.05
CA LEU A 74 1.47 14.42 -3.03
C LEU A 74 1.69 15.80 -2.40
N ARG A 75 2.95 16.13 -2.13
CA ARG A 75 3.28 17.39 -1.48
C ARG A 75 3.01 18.58 -2.39
N GLU A 76 3.34 18.44 -3.66
CA GLU A 76 3.25 19.55 -4.59
C GLU A 76 1.88 19.71 -5.22
N ARG A 77 1.18 18.60 -5.42
CA ARG A 77 -0.09 18.63 -6.17
C ARG A 77 -1.31 18.54 -5.28
N GLY A 78 -1.16 18.03 -4.05
CA GLY A 78 -2.27 17.91 -3.12
C GLY A 78 -2.96 16.56 -3.23
N ALA A 79 -3.42 16.07 -2.09
CA ALA A 79 -4.00 14.72 -2.02
C ALA A 79 -5.31 14.59 -2.79
N GLU A 80 -6.04 15.69 -2.93
CA GLU A 80 -7.35 15.63 -3.57
C GLU A 80 -7.28 15.34 -5.07
N ARG A 81 -6.09 15.47 -5.67
CA ARG A 81 -5.92 15.10 -7.08
C ARG A 81 -5.79 13.60 -7.29
N PHE A 82 -5.61 12.85 -6.20
CA PHE A 82 -5.26 11.43 -6.31
C PHE A 82 -6.42 10.53 -5.92
N VAL A 83 -6.54 9.43 -6.64
CA VAL A 83 -7.46 8.36 -6.30
C VAL A 83 -6.64 7.12 -6.00
N PHE A 84 -7.21 6.20 -5.23
CA PHE A 84 -6.53 4.96 -4.93
C PHE A 84 -7.52 3.80 -4.97
N GLY A 85 -7.00 2.61 -5.18
CA GLY A 85 -7.85 1.44 -5.23
C GLY A 85 -7.04 0.17 -5.19
N VAL A 86 -7.75 -0.95 -5.19
CA VAL A 86 -7.16 -2.27 -5.12
C VAL A 86 -6.85 -2.77 -6.52
N ILE A 87 -5.63 -3.29 -6.71
CA ILE A 87 -5.31 -4.02 -7.92
C ILE A 87 -5.59 -5.50 -7.71
N GLU A 88 -5.07 -6.04 -6.61
CA GLU A 88 -5.12 -7.48 -6.39
C GLU A 88 -4.88 -7.77 -4.92
N ILE A 89 -5.47 -8.86 -4.43
CA ILE A 89 -5.20 -9.32 -3.07
C ILE A 89 -4.47 -10.66 -3.20
N VAL A 90 -3.31 -10.76 -2.55
CA VAL A 90 -2.47 -11.95 -2.61
C VAL A 90 -2.17 -12.40 -1.20
N ARG A 91 -2.35 -13.67 -0.94
CA ARG A 91 -2.04 -14.20 0.37
C ARG A 91 -0.55 -14.51 0.48
N GLY A 92 0.04 -14.04 1.57
CA GLY A 92 1.44 -14.28 1.85
C GLY A 92 2.34 -13.16 1.36
N LYS A 93 3.32 -12.82 2.18
CA LYS A 93 4.19 -11.70 1.90
C LYS A 93 5.09 -11.94 0.69
N ARG A 94 5.65 -13.15 0.60
CA ARG A 94 6.58 -13.47 -0.47
C ARG A 94 5.92 -13.48 -1.85
N PRO A 95 4.80 -14.19 -2.03
CA PRO A 95 4.11 -14.11 -3.32
C PRO A 95 3.65 -12.70 -3.67
N ALA A 96 3.23 -11.94 -2.66
CA ALA A 96 2.76 -10.58 -2.89
C ALA A 96 3.90 -9.69 -3.36
N HIS A 97 5.09 -9.81 -2.78
CA HIS A 97 6.24 -9.02 -3.23
C HIS A 97 6.64 -9.39 -4.65
N ALA A 98 6.58 -10.67 -4.99
CA ALA A 98 6.88 -11.11 -6.34
C ALA A 98 5.91 -10.50 -7.33
N ARG A 99 4.63 -10.47 -6.96
CA ARG A 99 3.60 -9.88 -7.83
C ARG A 99 3.76 -8.38 -7.95
N GLU A 100 4.14 -7.72 -6.86
CA GLU A 100 4.40 -6.29 -6.89
C GLU A 100 5.54 -5.97 -7.87
N THR A 101 6.62 -6.71 -7.78
CA THR A 101 7.75 -6.52 -8.68
C THR A 101 7.33 -6.70 -10.14
N GLU A 102 6.53 -7.74 -10.39
CA GLU A 102 6.04 -8.00 -11.72
C GLU A 102 5.19 -6.84 -12.26
N LEU A 103 4.29 -6.32 -11.42
CA LEU A 103 3.44 -5.20 -11.81
C LEU A 103 4.24 -3.94 -12.06
N ILE A 104 5.22 -3.66 -11.21
CA ILE A 104 6.06 -2.48 -11.40
C ILE A 104 6.86 -2.59 -12.68
N ASN A 105 7.40 -3.76 -12.97
CA ASN A 105 8.16 -3.96 -14.19
C ASN A 105 7.29 -3.83 -15.43
N THR A 106 6.06 -4.31 -15.35
CA THR A 106 5.15 -4.29 -16.49
C THR A 106 4.56 -2.91 -16.74
N LEU A 107 4.08 -2.27 -15.65
CA LEU A 107 3.37 -1.00 -15.76
C LEU A 107 4.30 0.21 -15.73
N GLN A 108 5.46 0.06 -15.14
CA GLN A 108 6.44 1.13 -14.99
C GLN A 108 5.81 2.42 -14.48
N PRO A 109 5.15 2.35 -13.32
CA PRO A 109 4.43 3.53 -12.82
C PRO A 109 5.40 4.66 -12.49
N ALA A 110 5.06 5.84 -12.98
CA ALA A 110 5.96 6.98 -12.90
C ALA A 110 6.29 7.40 -11.48
N LEU A 111 5.39 7.18 -10.54
CA LEU A 111 5.57 7.64 -9.16
C LEU A 111 6.26 6.62 -8.27
N ASN A 112 6.74 5.52 -8.84
CA ASN A 112 7.49 4.49 -8.09
C ASN A 112 8.99 4.74 -8.10
N THR A 113 9.42 5.99 -8.19
CA THR A 113 10.84 6.31 -8.12
C THR A 113 11.24 6.53 -6.68
N PHE A 114 12.38 5.98 -6.31
CA PHE A 114 12.90 6.10 -4.96
C PHE A 114 14.22 6.83 -4.99
N GLY A 115 14.27 7.92 -4.26
CA GLY A 115 15.46 8.72 -4.24
C GLY A 115 15.63 9.51 -5.51
N VAL A 116 16.72 10.19 -5.60
CA VAL A 116 17.01 11.10 -6.69
C VAL A 116 17.99 10.46 -7.65
N LYS A 117 17.74 10.67 -8.89
CA LYS A 117 18.66 10.22 -9.91
C LYS A 117 19.63 11.32 -10.27
#